data_bf91e44a445b1d5af6babdcd95463cfd
#
_entry.id   bf91e44a445b1d5af6babdcd95463cfd
#
_cell.length_a   1.000
_cell.length_b   1.000
_cell.length_c   1.000
_cell.angle_alpha   90.00
_cell.angle_beta   90.00
_cell.angle_gamma   90.00
#
_symmetry.space_group_name_H-M   'P 1'
#
loop_
_entity.id
_entity.type
_entity.pdbx_description
1 polymer ?
#
loop_
_entity_poly.entity_id
_entity_poly.type
_entity_poly.pdbx_seq_one_letter_code
_entity_poly.pdbx_strand_id
1 'polypeptide(L)'
;VREIFAAPPREPPARVRVALLAGAYQAPEEFLSAGFAEAVGSRSLAVDLSFIDIELDVLTDRAGLVRLHEQVVLTARARGYAQIWLGGISLGGYIALDYVSRAAALAGGDIDGICLLAPYLGNRMVIAEIARAGGLSAWQPGALAESDEERRIWQFIKQRGSSSPAVYLGYGREDRFAPAQALLGSALSAQDVDVVPGGHDWPTWQRLWENFLDSGKLCSGP
;
A
#
# COMPACT_ATOMS: atom_id res chain seq x y z
N VAL A 1 -5.66 11.16 11.83
CA VAL A 1 -4.65 10.92 10.78
C VAL A 1 -3.85 12.20 10.60
N ARG A 2 -2.54 12.12 10.71
CA ARG A 2 -1.64 13.22 10.40
C ARG A 2 -1.11 13.02 8.98
N GLU A 3 -1.27 14.02 8.14
CA GLU A 3 -0.78 13.99 6.77
C GLU A 3 0.14 15.18 6.50
N ILE A 4 1.27 14.92 5.83
CA ILE A 4 2.15 15.96 5.32
C ILE A 4 2.32 15.79 3.81
N PHE A 5 2.27 16.89 3.06
CA PHE A 5 2.55 16.87 1.63
C PHE A 5 4.04 17.11 1.38
N ALA A 6 4.60 16.40 0.41
CA ALA A 6 6.00 16.60 -0.02
C ALA A 6 6.25 18.01 -0.57
N ALA A 7 5.23 18.60 -1.19
CA ALA A 7 5.15 20.00 -1.60
C ALA A 7 3.68 20.45 -1.49
N PRO A 8 3.39 21.75 -1.42
CA PRO A 8 2.01 22.21 -1.46
C PRO A 8 1.28 21.62 -2.67
N PRO A 9 0.06 21.07 -2.49
CA PRO A 9 -0.70 20.53 -3.60
C PRO A 9 -0.92 21.58 -4.67
N ARG A 10 -0.83 21.18 -5.93
CA ARG A 10 -0.97 22.05 -7.09
C ARG A 10 -2.40 22.60 -7.22
N GLU A 11 -2.54 23.75 -7.87
CA GLU A 11 -3.81 24.37 -8.24
C GLU A 11 -3.78 24.69 -9.76
N PRO A 12 -4.49 23.93 -10.62
CA PRO A 12 -5.30 22.75 -10.32
C PRO A 12 -4.44 21.56 -9.84
N PRO A 13 -5.04 20.56 -9.15
CA PRO A 13 -4.28 19.41 -8.64
C PRO A 13 -3.63 18.62 -9.78
N ALA A 14 -2.53 17.92 -9.47
CA ALA A 14 -1.96 16.94 -10.36
C ALA A 14 -2.99 15.88 -10.75
N ARG A 15 -2.80 15.19 -11.88
CA ARG A 15 -3.71 14.10 -12.27
C ARG A 15 -3.71 12.96 -11.26
N VAL A 16 -2.56 12.67 -10.68
CA VAL A 16 -2.32 11.54 -9.78
C VAL A 16 -1.99 12.03 -8.39
N ARG A 17 -2.61 11.44 -7.39
CA ARG A 17 -2.20 11.53 -6.00
C ARG A 17 -1.63 10.21 -5.53
N VAL A 18 -0.50 10.26 -4.85
CA VAL A 18 0.07 9.12 -4.13
C VAL A 18 0.12 9.46 -2.65
N ALA A 19 -0.49 8.64 -1.82
CA ALA A 19 -0.52 8.78 -0.37
C ALA A 19 0.16 7.54 0.26
N LEU A 20 1.29 7.74 0.95
CA LEU A 20 2.08 6.67 1.55
C LEU A 20 1.97 6.68 3.07
N LEU A 21 1.58 5.56 3.62
CA LEU A 21 1.48 5.31 5.06
C LEU A 21 2.84 4.91 5.63
N ALA A 22 3.19 5.50 6.76
CA ALA A 22 4.42 5.18 7.49
C ALA A 22 4.37 3.76 8.07
N GLY A 23 5.54 3.17 8.25
CA GLY A 23 5.70 1.93 8.99
C GLY A 23 5.56 2.14 10.50
N ALA A 24 5.58 1.04 11.26
CA ALA A 24 5.54 1.11 12.71
C ALA A 24 6.71 1.95 13.26
N TYR A 25 6.39 2.88 14.16
CA TYR A 25 7.37 3.76 14.82
C TYR A 25 8.10 4.72 13.87
N GLN A 26 7.59 4.93 12.66
CA GLN A 26 8.15 5.88 11.69
C GLN A 26 7.30 7.15 11.64
N ALA A 27 7.97 8.28 11.45
CA ALA A 27 7.29 9.55 11.21
C ALA A 27 7.22 9.86 9.70
N PRO A 28 6.17 10.55 9.24
CA PRO A 28 6.05 10.96 7.83
C PRO A 28 7.24 11.75 7.29
N GLU A 29 7.92 12.50 8.16
CA GLU A 29 9.12 13.28 7.81
C GLU A 29 10.31 12.42 7.39
N GLU A 30 10.36 11.16 7.81
CA GLU A 30 11.43 10.25 7.43
C GLU A 30 11.40 9.93 5.93
N PHE A 31 10.23 9.91 5.29
CA PHE A 31 10.14 9.79 3.84
C PHE A 31 10.80 10.96 3.11
N LEU A 32 10.65 12.19 3.64
CA LEU A 32 11.34 13.35 3.09
C LEU A 32 12.85 13.19 3.22
N SER A 33 13.32 12.83 4.41
CA SER A 33 14.75 12.60 4.68
C SER A 33 15.33 11.46 3.85
N ALA A 34 14.51 10.47 3.48
CA ALA A 34 14.90 9.34 2.63
C ALA A 34 14.80 9.62 1.12
N GLY A 35 14.53 10.85 0.70
CA GLY A 35 14.58 11.24 -0.72
C GLY A 35 13.36 10.86 -1.55
N PHE A 36 12.24 10.52 -0.94
CA PHE A 36 11.03 10.13 -1.67
C PHE A 36 10.44 11.28 -2.50
N ALA A 37 10.50 12.49 -1.97
CA ALA A 37 10.05 13.69 -2.69
C ALA A 37 10.99 14.05 -3.85
N GLU A 38 12.29 13.99 -3.64
CA GLU A 38 13.32 14.23 -4.65
C GLU A 38 13.22 13.25 -5.81
N ALA A 39 12.90 11.98 -5.52
CA ALA A 39 12.71 10.95 -6.56
C ALA A 39 11.57 11.29 -7.52
N VAL A 40 10.47 11.88 -7.03
CA VAL A 40 9.36 12.37 -7.87
C VAL A 40 9.79 13.60 -8.67
N GLY A 41 10.45 14.56 -8.01
CA GLY A 41 10.89 15.80 -8.63
C GLY A 41 11.90 15.57 -9.76
N SER A 42 12.88 14.68 -9.57
CA SER A 42 13.91 14.36 -10.57
C SER A 42 13.34 13.71 -11.84
N ARG A 43 12.17 13.07 -11.75
CA ARG A 43 11.45 12.46 -12.87
C ARG A 43 10.42 13.39 -13.52
N SER A 44 10.26 14.60 -13.00
CA SER A 44 9.24 15.56 -13.46
C SER A 44 7.82 14.98 -13.52
N LEU A 45 7.49 14.05 -12.65
CA LEU A 45 6.18 13.42 -12.62
C LEU A 45 5.10 14.39 -12.10
N ALA A 46 3.96 14.41 -12.78
CA ALA A 46 2.79 15.19 -12.36
C ALA A 46 2.02 14.46 -11.26
N VAL A 47 2.63 14.32 -10.10
CA VAL A 47 2.11 13.60 -8.92
C VAL A 47 2.09 14.55 -7.73
N ASP A 48 0.99 14.59 -6.99
CA ASP A 48 0.94 15.16 -5.65
C ASP A 48 1.17 14.03 -4.64
N LEU A 49 2.28 14.12 -3.91
CA LEU A 49 2.74 13.10 -2.97
C LEU A 49 2.49 13.54 -1.54
N SER A 50 1.94 12.65 -0.72
CA SER A 50 1.80 12.87 0.72
C SER A 50 2.21 11.65 1.53
N PHE A 51 2.58 11.91 2.78
CA PHE A 51 2.99 10.91 3.75
C PHE A 51 2.06 10.97 4.96
N ILE A 52 1.62 9.82 5.42
CA ILE A 52 0.57 9.68 6.41
C ILE A 52 1.09 8.91 7.61
N ASP A 53 0.86 9.48 8.78
CA ASP A 53 0.97 8.79 10.04
C ASP A 53 -0.42 8.39 10.54
N ILE A 54 -0.57 7.11 10.83
CA ILE A 54 -1.72 6.59 11.53
C ILE A 54 -1.21 6.09 12.87
N GLU A 55 -1.65 6.73 13.95
CA GLU A 55 -1.35 6.30 15.31
C GLU A 55 -1.68 4.82 15.46
N LEU A 56 -0.77 4.04 16.08
CA LEU A 56 -0.90 2.58 16.20
C LEU A 56 -2.19 2.13 16.91
N ASP A 57 -2.73 2.97 17.80
CA ASP A 57 -4.00 2.73 18.49
C ASP A 57 -5.19 2.62 17.53
N VAL A 58 -5.02 3.14 16.33
CA VAL A 58 -6.00 3.17 15.25
C VAL A 58 -6.10 1.83 14.50
N LEU A 59 -5.06 0.98 14.60
CA LEU A 59 -5.07 -0.35 13.99
C LEU A 59 -6.05 -1.30 14.69
N THR A 60 -6.31 -1.07 15.97
CA THR A 60 -7.29 -1.85 16.76
C THR A 60 -8.69 -1.30 16.65
N ASP A 61 -8.86 -0.10 16.08
CA ASP A 61 -10.13 0.60 15.96
C ASP A 61 -10.42 0.94 14.49
N ARG A 62 -11.58 0.52 14.00
CA ARG A 62 -12.10 0.89 12.68
C ARG A 62 -12.13 2.40 12.42
N ALA A 63 -12.16 3.20 13.46
CA ALA A 63 -12.17 4.66 13.38
C ALA A 63 -10.98 5.22 12.58
N GLY A 64 -9.84 4.52 12.57
CA GLY A 64 -8.69 4.94 11.79
C GLY A 64 -8.85 4.76 10.29
N LEU A 65 -9.41 3.64 9.88
CA LEU A 65 -9.71 3.42 8.46
C LEU A 65 -10.80 4.36 7.97
N VAL A 66 -11.79 4.68 8.81
CA VAL A 66 -12.81 5.69 8.51
C VAL A 66 -12.16 7.07 8.35
N ARG A 67 -11.26 7.46 9.26
CA ARG A 67 -10.52 8.73 9.13
C ARG A 67 -9.64 8.76 7.88
N LEU A 68 -8.95 7.67 7.55
CA LEU A 68 -8.18 7.55 6.31
C LEU A 68 -9.07 7.74 5.09
N HIS A 69 -10.24 7.11 5.08
CA HIS A 69 -11.24 7.24 4.03
C HIS A 69 -11.70 8.69 3.88
N GLU A 70 -12.20 9.30 4.95
CA GLU A 70 -12.79 10.65 4.91
C GLU A 70 -11.75 11.74 4.62
N GLN A 71 -10.60 11.69 5.31
CA GLN A 71 -9.62 12.77 5.26
C GLN A 71 -8.67 12.66 4.07
N VAL A 72 -8.40 11.46 3.56
CA VAL A 72 -7.45 11.25 2.48
C VAL A 72 -8.17 10.92 1.17
N VAL A 73 -8.95 9.85 1.13
CA VAL A 73 -9.53 9.36 -0.13
C VAL A 73 -10.66 10.24 -0.62
N LEU A 74 -11.69 10.51 0.21
CA LEU A 74 -12.81 11.37 -0.19
C LEU A 74 -12.34 12.80 -0.47
N THR A 75 -11.41 13.35 0.32
CA THR A 75 -10.82 14.65 0.08
C THR A 75 -10.09 14.71 -1.27
N ALA A 76 -9.35 13.65 -1.62
CA ALA A 76 -8.69 13.57 -2.92
C ALA A 76 -9.70 13.51 -4.07
N ARG A 77 -10.74 12.71 -3.96
CA ARG A 77 -11.83 12.68 -4.97
C ARG A 77 -12.51 14.03 -5.11
N ALA A 78 -12.85 14.69 -4.01
CA ALA A 78 -13.47 16.03 -4.00
C ALA A 78 -12.56 17.10 -4.65
N ARG A 79 -11.24 16.97 -4.56
CA ARG A 79 -10.29 17.86 -5.24
C ARG A 79 -10.10 17.55 -6.73
N GLY A 80 -10.68 16.46 -7.25
CA GLY A 80 -10.66 16.12 -8.67
C GLY A 80 -9.43 15.32 -9.12
N TYR A 81 -8.69 14.66 -8.23
CA TYR A 81 -7.65 13.71 -8.65
C TYR A 81 -8.27 12.59 -9.48
N ALA A 82 -7.73 12.40 -10.68
CA ALA A 82 -8.18 11.34 -11.60
C ALA A 82 -7.73 9.95 -11.14
N GLN A 83 -6.58 9.87 -10.48
CA GLN A 83 -6.04 8.63 -9.93
C GLN A 83 -5.58 8.85 -8.49
N ILE A 84 -5.91 7.88 -7.63
CA ILE A 84 -5.47 7.84 -6.23
C ILE A 84 -4.74 6.52 -6.01
N TRP A 85 -3.48 6.61 -5.62
CA TRP A 85 -2.66 5.51 -5.17
C TRP A 85 -2.48 5.60 -3.66
N LEU A 86 -2.89 4.55 -2.96
CA LEU A 86 -2.63 4.39 -1.53
C LEU A 86 -1.51 3.36 -1.36
N GLY A 87 -0.64 3.54 -0.42
CA GLY A 87 0.42 2.57 -0.20
C GLY A 87 1.14 2.80 1.10
N GLY A 88 2.30 2.19 1.26
CA GLY A 88 3.12 2.42 2.43
C GLY A 88 4.21 1.38 2.63
N ILE A 89 5.01 1.65 3.64
CA ILE A 89 6.13 0.81 4.06
C ILE A 89 5.67 -0.10 5.20
N SER A 90 6.05 -1.39 5.17
CA SER A 90 5.87 -2.31 6.30
C SER A 90 4.41 -2.33 6.80
N LEU A 91 4.16 -1.85 8.01
CA LEU A 91 2.82 -1.74 8.60
C LEU A 91 1.91 -0.80 7.80
N GLY A 92 2.45 0.27 7.21
CA GLY A 92 1.69 1.14 6.32
C GLY A 92 1.16 0.41 5.09
N GLY A 93 1.92 -0.53 4.55
CA GLY A 93 1.46 -1.42 3.48
C GLY A 93 0.33 -2.36 3.92
N TYR A 94 0.40 -2.86 5.15
CA TYR A 94 -0.68 -3.66 5.76
C TYR A 94 -1.98 -2.86 5.88
N ILE A 95 -1.89 -1.61 6.37
CA ILE A 95 -3.04 -0.72 6.52
C ILE A 95 -3.67 -0.41 5.15
N ALA A 96 -2.85 -0.16 4.13
CA ALA A 96 -3.34 0.04 2.76
C ALA A 96 -4.10 -1.19 2.25
N LEU A 97 -3.61 -2.40 2.52
CA LEU A 97 -4.29 -3.65 2.17
C LEU A 97 -5.58 -3.87 2.97
N ASP A 98 -5.59 -3.57 4.27
CA ASP A 98 -6.83 -3.67 5.06
C ASP A 98 -7.88 -2.66 4.56
N TYR A 99 -7.47 -1.43 4.24
CA TYR A 99 -8.36 -0.44 3.64
C TYR A 99 -9.01 -0.97 2.35
N VAL A 100 -8.23 -1.46 1.38
CA VAL A 100 -8.80 -1.93 0.10
C VAL A 100 -9.64 -3.20 0.26
N SER A 101 -9.32 -4.04 1.23
CA SER A 101 -10.12 -5.25 1.53
C SER A 101 -11.53 -4.92 2.01
N ARG A 102 -11.75 -3.68 2.47
CA ARG A 102 -13.02 -3.14 2.98
C ARG A 102 -13.63 -2.07 2.08
N ALA A 103 -12.89 -1.57 1.10
CA ALA A 103 -13.27 -0.41 0.30
C ALA A 103 -14.63 -0.56 -0.37
N ALA A 104 -15.02 -1.75 -0.78
CA ALA A 104 -16.34 -2.04 -1.36
C ALA A 104 -17.51 -1.72 -0.42
N ALA A 105 -17.27 -1.68 0.90
CA ALA A 105 -18.27 -1.30 1.91
C ALA A 105 -18.27 0.20 2.23
N LEU A 106 -17.32 0.97 1.67
CA LEU A 106 -17.16 2.41 1.88
C LEU A 106 -17.58 3.17 0.62
N ALA A 107 -18.62 3.99 0.73
CA ALA A 107 -19.10 4.79 -0.40
C ALA A 107 -18.00 5.72 -0.92
N GLY A 108 -17.63 5.59 -2.20
CA GLY A 108 -16.53 6.38 -2.79
C GLY A 108 -15.13 5.95 -2.33
N GLY A 109 -14.99 4.75 -1.75
CA GLY A 109 -13.73 4.22 -1.24
C GLY A 109 -12.79 3.66 -2.30
N ASP A 110 -13.18 3.70 -3.57
CA ASP A 110 -12.37 3.16 -4.66
C ASP A 110 -11.08 3.96 -4.83
N ILE A 111 -9.98 3.22 -4.88
CA ILE A 111 -8.66 3.73 -5.25
C ILE A 111 -8.18 3.02 -6.52
N ASP A 112 -7.30 3.67 -7.26
CA ASP A 112 -6.87 3.17 -8.58
C ASP A 112 -5.68 2.22 -8.46
N GLY A 113 -4.87 2.37 -7.42
CA GLY A 113 -3.73 1.50 -7.20
C GLY A 113 -3.22 1.45 -5.76
N ILE A 114 -2.46 0.41 -5.47
CA ILE A 114 -1.75 0.23 -4.20
C ILE A 114 -0.26 0.04 -4.44
N CYS A 115 0.56 0.82 -3.71
CA CYS A 115 2.01 0.74 -3.73
C CYS A 115 2.52 0.14 -2.40
N LEU A 116 2.98 -1.09 -2.43
CA LEU A 116 3.41 -1.84 -1.26
C LEU A 116 4.93 -1.93 -1.23
N LEU A 117 5.55 -1.26 -0.29
CA LEU A 117 7.00 -1.27 -0.08
C LEU A 117 7.31 -2.12 1.15
N ALA A 118 7.81 -3.33 0.93
CA ALA A 118 8.14 -4.30 1.96
C ALA A 118 7.01 -4.50 3.00
N PRO A 119 5.75 -4.78 2.59
CA PRO A 119 4.61 -4.78 3.50
C PRO A 119 4.75 -5.86 4.58
N TYR A 120 4.31 -5.53 5.81
CA TYR A 120 3.93 -6.54 6.79
C TYR A 120 2.62 -7.21 6.31
N LEU A 121 2.49 -8.52 6.45
CA LEU A 121 1.36 -9.28 5.89
C LEU A 121 0.67 -10.18 6.91
N GLY A 122 0.75 -9.79 8.17
CA GLY A 122 0.13 -10.53 9.26
C GLY A 122 1.10 -11.46 10.01
N ASN A 123 0.55 -12.16 10.97
CA ASN A 123 1.34 -13.02 11.84
C ASN A 123 1.76 -14.34 11.14
N ARG A 124 2.78 -14.97 11.69
CA ARG A 124 3.34 -16.22 11.14
C ARG A 124 2.33 -17.38 11.13
N MET A 125 1.29 -17.34 11.96
CA MET A 125 0.29 -18.42 12.03
C MET A 125 -0.57 -18.45 10.77
N VAL A 126 -1.05 -17.28 10.30
CA VAL A 126 -1.83 -17.16 9.07
C VAL A 126 -0.99 -17.54 7.85
N ILE A 127 0.26 -17.07 7.79
CA ILE A 127 1.19 -17.45 6.71
C ILE A 127 1.44 -18.96 6.69
N ALA A 128 1.65 -19.58 7.86
CA ALA A 128 1.85 -21.02 7.96
C ALA A 128 0.58 -21.83 7.65
N GLU A 129 -0.61 -21.28 7.94
CA GLU A 129 -1.89 -21.86 7.57
C GLU A 129 -2.04 -21.93 6.05
N ILE A 130 -1.78 -20.81 5.36
CA ILE A 130 -1.82 -20.74 3.89
C ILE A 130 -0.78 -21.71 3.27
N ALA A 131 0.42 -21.73 3.80
CA ALA A 131 1.47 -22.64 3.31
C ALA A 131 1.08 -24.11 3.48
N ARG A 132 0.51 -24.51 4.64
CA ARG A 132 0.03 -25.88 4.89
C ARG A 132 -1.14 -26.29 3.98
N ALA A 133 -1.94 -25.33 3.53
CA ALA A 133 -3.01 -25.58 2.57
C ALA A 133 -2.50 -25.82 1.13
N GLY A 134 -1.19 -25.68 0.89
CA GLY A 134 -0.60 -25.80 -0.44
C GLY A 134 -0.54 -24.46 -1.21
N GLY A 135 -0.58 -23.35 -0.50
CA GLY A 135 -0.51 -22.00 -1.05
C GLY A 135 -1.88 -21.29 -1.10
N LEU A 136 -1.85 -20.03 -1.54
CA LEU A 136 -3.03 -19.16 -1.47
C LEU A 136 -4.20 -19.67 -2.34
N SER A 137 -3.92 -20.24 -3.50
CA SER A 137 -4.96 -20.78 -4.40
C SER A 137 -5.75 -21.92 -3.75
N ALA A 138 -5.07 -22.80 -3.02
CA ALA A 138 -5.68 -23.95 -2.34
C ALA A 138 -6.27 -23.59 -0.96
N TRP A 139 -5.81 -22.51 -0.36
CA TRP A 139 -6.27 -22.08 0.95
C TRP A 139 -7.76 -21.70 0.95
N GLN A 140 -8.50 -22.24 1.91
CA GLN A 140 -9.93 -21.96 2.09
C GLN A 140 -10.13 -21.46 3.52
N PRO A 141 -10.19 -20.14 3.74
CA PRO A 141 -10.57 -19.63 5.05
C PRO A 141 -12.03 -20.03 5.33
N GLY A 142 -12.31 -20.45 6.55
CA GLY A 142 -13.68 -20.64 7.01
C GLY A 142 -14.45 -19.32 7.07
N ALA A 143 -15.58 -19.31 7.76
CA ALA A 143 -16.28 -18.07 8.07
C ALA A 143 -15.37 -17.17 8.91
N LEU A 144 -15.11 -15.95 8.41
CA LEU A 144 -14.22 -14.99 9.07
C LEU A 144 -15.00 -14.17 10.10
N ALA A 145 -14.45 -14.05 11.30
CA ALA A 145 -14.93 -13.06 12.25
C ALA A 145 -14.65 -11.64 11.71
N GLU A 146 -15.45 -10.69 12.15
CA GLU A 146 -15.29 -9.30 11.75
C GLU A 146 -13.94 -8.70 12.17
N SER A 147 -13.37 -9.20 13.27
CA SER A 147 -12.06 -8.84 13.81
C SER A 147 -10.89 -9.60 13.18
N ASP A 148 -11.12 -10.47 12.19
CA ASP A 148 -10.05 -11.22 11.54
C ASP A 148 -9.55 -10.47 10.28
N GLU A 149 -8.84 -9.37 10.52
CA GLU A 149 -8.29 -8.50 9.46
C GLU A 149 -7.29 -9.27 8.60
N GLU A 150 -6.41 -10.04 9.21
CA GLU A 150 -5.31 -10.71 8.50
C GLU A 150 -5.85 -11.71 7.47
N ARG A 151 -6.78 -12.59 7.88
CA ARG A 151 -7.38 -13.54 6.92
C ARG A 151 -8.27 -12.86 5.89
N ARG A 152 -8.91 -11.74 6.24
CA ARG A 152 -9.68 -10.93 5.27
C ARG A 152 -8.80 -10.35 4.19
N ILE A 153 -7.63 -9.80 4.54
CA ILE A 153 -6.65 -9.30 3.57
C ILE A 153 -6.24 -10.43 2.62
N TRP A 154 -5.88 -11.61 3.13
CA TRP A 154 -5.51 -12.74 2.29
C TRP A 154 -6.67 -13.28 1.44
N GLN A 155 -7.89 -13.24 1.94
CA GLN A 155 -9.08 -13.58 1.17
C GLN A 155 -9.32 -12.57 0.04
N PHE A 156 -9.18 -11.28 0.30
CA PHE A 156 -9.23 -10.24 -0.71
C PHE A 156 -8.16 -10.46 -1.79
N ILE A 157 -6.91 -10.71 -1.41
CA ILE A 157 -5.81 -10.99 -2.34
C ILE A 157 -6.15 -12.21 -3.23
N LYS A 158 -6.66 -13.29 -2.63
CA LYS A 158 -7.07 -14.49 -3.36
C LYS A 158 -8.21 -14.24 -4.35
N GLN A 159 -9.14 -13.37 -4.01
CA GLN A 159 -10.36 -13.09 -4.80
C GLN A 159 -10.18 -11.94 -5.80
N ARG A 160 -8.99 -11.33 -5.88
CA ARG A 160 -8.75 -10.21 -6.79
C ARG A 160 -9.12 -10.57 -8.23
N GLY A 161 -9.82 -9.63 -8.88
CA GLY A 161 -10.19 -9.71 -10.30
C GLY A 161 -9.70 -8.47 -11.07
N SER A 162 -10.11 -8.35 -12.31
CA SER A 162 -9.75 -7.25 -13.21
C SER A 162 -10.22 -5.86 -12.74
N SER A 163 -11.25 -5.81 -11.89
CA SER A 163 -11.76 -4.56 -11.29
C SER A 163 -11.06 -4.16 -9.99
N SER A 164 -10.13 -4.97 -9.51
CA SER A 164 -9.35 -4.63 -8.32
C SER A 164 -8.33 -3.52 -8.64
N PRO A 165 -7.94 -2.69 -7.64
CA PRO A 165 -6.89 -1.69 -7.83
C PRO A 165 -5.62 -2.28 -8.43
N ALA A 166 -4.89 -1.53 -9.26
CA ALA A 166 -3.56 -1.92 -9.71
C ALA A 166 -2.64 -2.15 -8.50
N VAL A 167 -1.65 -3.04 -8.62
CA VAL A 167 -0.72 -3.31 -7.52
C VAL A 167 0.71 -3.11 -7.99
N TYR A 168 1.53 -2.54 -7.12
CA TYR A 168 2.97 -2.69 -7.12
C TYR A 168 3.37 -3.29 -5.76
N LEU A 169 4.08 -4.41 -5.81
CA LEU A 169 4.69 -5.04 -4.65
C LEU A 169 6.20 -5.00 -4.81
N GLY A 170 6.88 -4.24 -3.98
CA GLY A 170 8.34 -4.23 -3.90
C GLY A 170 8.85 -4.74 -2.57
N TYR A 171 9.92 -5.57 -2.56
CA TYR A 171 10.56 -5.99 -1.32
C TYR A 171 12.03 -6.40 -1.49
N GLY A 172 12.77 -6.34 -0.39
CA GLY A 172 14.14 -6.81 -0.32
C GLY A 172 14.22 -8.34 -0.20
N ARG A 173 15.16 -8.95 -0.92
CA ARG A 173 15.35 -10.42 -0.88
C ARG A 173 15.74 -10.91 0.52
N GLU A 174 16.48 -10.09 1.27
CA GLU A 174 16.96 -10.36 2.62
C GLU A 174 16.00 -9.82 3.71
N ASP A 175 14.83 -9.34 3.32
CA ASP A 175 13.82 -8.85 4.25
C ASP A 175 13.33 -10.00 5.15
N ARG A 176 13.21 -9.73 6.45
CA ARG A 176 12.67 -10.70 7.42
C ARG A 176 11.24 -11.16 7.12
N PHE A 177 10.49 -10.40 6.33
CA PHE A 177 9.14 -10.71 5.88
C PHE A 177 9.08 -11.25 4.45
N ALA A 178 10.23 -11.43 3.77
CA ALA A 178 10.29 -11.89 2.39
C ALA A 178 9.47 -13.17 2.11
N PRO A 179 9.40 -14.19 3.00
CA PRO A 179 8.54 -15.35 2.74
C PRO A 179 7.06 -15.01 2.58
N ALA A 180 6.53 -14.08 3.39
CA ALA A 180 5.13 -13.64 3.28
C ALA A 180 4.92 -12.74 2.03
N GLN A 181 5.89 -11.89 1.72
CA GLN A 181 5.87 -11.02 0.54
C GLN A 181 5.95 -11.85 -0.75
N ALA A 182 6.75 -12.91 -0.78
CA ALA A 182 6.80 -13.85 -1.90
C ALA A 182 5.46 -14.61 -2.08
N LEU A 183 4.80 -14.96 -0.97
CA LEU A 183 3.47 -15.57 -1.02
C LEU A 183 2.44 -14.60 -1.63
N LEU A 184 2.47 -13.32 -1.26
CA LEU A 184 1.66 -12.29 -1.92
C LEU A 184 2.03 -12.17 -3.40
N GLY A 185 3.32 -12.11 -3.72
CA GLY A 185 3.82 -12.03 -5.09
C GLY A 185 3.34 -13.17 -5.97
N SER A 186 3.17 -14.39 -5.41
CA SER A 186 2.66 -15.54 -6.16
C SER A 186 1.21 -15.39 -6.65
N ALA A 187 0.46 -14.45 -6.07
CA ALA A 187 -0.92 -14.10 -6.48
C ALA A 187 -0.99 -12.90 -7.43
N LEU A 188 0.14 -12.32 -7.80
CA LEU A 188 0.24 -11.16 -8.68
C LEU A 188 0.91 -11.53 -10.01
N SER A 189 0.73 -10.67 -11.01
CA SER A 189 1.49 -10.78 -12.26
C SER A 189 2.97 -10.44 -12.00
N ALA A 190 3.88 -11.11 -12.69
CA ALA A 190 5.33 -10.90 -12.51
C ALA A 190 5.75 -9.43 -12.69
N GLN A 191 5.09 -8.69 -13.57
CA GLN A 191 5.32 -7.26 -13.80
C GLN A 191 4.90 -6.36 -12.64
N ASP A 192 4.14 -6.89 -11.69
CA ASP A 192 3.65 -6.18 -10.51
C ASP A 192 4.52 -6.43 -9.28
N VAL A 193 5.53 -7.29 -9.40
CA VAL A 193 6.42 -7.71 -8.32
C VAL A 193 7.85 -7.29 -8.61
N ASP A 194 8.45 -6.58 -7.69
CA ASP A 194 9.84 -6.13 -7.74
C ASP A 194 10.63 -6.65 -6.54
N VAL A 195 11.66 -7.44 -6.80
CA VAL A 195 12.51 -8.05 -5.77
C VAL A 195 13.94 -7.57 -5.94
N VAL A 196 14.40 -6.75 -5.01
CA VAL A 196 15.75 -6.17 -5.03
C VAL A 196 16.65 -6.80 -3.96
N PRO A 197 17.99 -6.72 -4.10
CA PRO A 197 18.88 -7.00 -2.97
C PRO A 197 18.63 -5.98 -1.85
N GLY A 198 18.67 -6.44 -0.60
CA GLY A 198 18.51 -5.57 0.58
C GLY A 198 17.50 -6.11 1.58
N GLY A 199 17.46 -5.49 2.75
CA GLY A 199 16.66 -5.88 3.90
C GLY A 199 15.38 -5.06 4.10
N HIS A 200 14.98 -4.96 5.37
CA HIS A 200 13.83 -4.17 5.80
C HIS A 200 14.30 -2.80 6.27
N ASP A 201 14.79 -1.97 5.36
CA ASP A 201 15.49 -0.72 5.65
C ASP A 201 15.26 0.36 4.60
N TRP A 202 15.57 1.62 4.96
CA TRP A 202 15.39 2.79 4.11
C TRP A 202 16.09 2.71 2.76
N PRO A 203 17.34 2.25 2.63
CA PRO A 203 17.99 2.15 1.31
C PRO A 203 17.25 1.19 0.36
N THR A 204 16.71 0.09 0.88
CA THR A 204 15.89 -0.84 0.12
C THR A 204 14.57 -0.20 -0.30
N TRP A 205 13.86 0.44 0.62
CA TRP A 205 12.57 1.08 0.34
C TRP A 205 12.69 2.25 -0.63
N GLN A 206 13.77 3.03 -0.55
CA GLN A 206 14.05 4.11 -1.50
C GLN A 206 14.22 3.54 -2.91
N ARG A 207 15.02 2.49 -3.09
CA ARG A 207 15.20 1.81 -4.38
C ARG A 207 13.86 1.30 -4.94
N LEU A 208 13.06 0.64 -4.11
CA LEU A 208 11.73 0.14 -4.50
C LEU A 208 10.78 1.28 -4.90
N TRP A 209 10.85 2.41 -4.19
CA TRP A 209 10.10 3.61 -4.54
C TRP A 209 10.51 4.16 -5.91
N GLU A 210 11.79 4.29 -6.17
CA GLU A 210 12.31 4.71 -7.46
C GLU A 210 11.87 3.79 -8.60
N ASN A 211 11.96 2.47 -8.40
CA ASN A 211 11.49 1.47 -9.36
C ASN A 211 9.98 1.57 -9.61
N PHE A 212 9.19 1.83 -8.57
CA PHE A 212 7.75 2.09 -8.73
C PHE A 212 7.50 3.31 -9.61
N LEU A 213 8.20 4.41 -9.38
CA LEU A 213 8.07 5.62 -10.21
C LEU A 213 8.44 5.36 -11.67
N ASP A 214 9.44 4.51 -11.91
CA ASP A 214 9.92 4.14 -13.24
C ASP A 214 9.06 3.04 -13.92
N SER A 215 8.17 2.39 -13.20
CA SER A 215 7.32 1.29 -13.71
C SER A 215 6.27 1.71 -14.74
N GLY A 216 6.04 3.01 -14.93
CA GLY A 216 4.98 3.54 -15.79
C GLY A 216 3.56 3.43 -15.24
N LYS A 217 3.35 2.83 -14.07
CA LYS A 217 2.02 2.63 -13.48
C LYS A 217 1.27 3.93 -13.19
N LEU A 218 1.98 5.01 -12.86
CA LEU A 218 1.41 6.34 -12.61
C LEU A 218 1.06 7.08 -13.91
N CYS A 219 1.57 6.63 -15.05
CA CYS A 219 1.32 7.24 -16.35
C CYS A 219 0.22 6.50 -17.13
N SER A 220 -0.14 5.29 -16.72
CA SER A 220 -1.08 4.40 -17.40
C SER A 220 -2.50 4.67 -16.89
N GLY A 221 -3.15 5.66 -17.46
CA GLY A 221 -4.58 5.87 -17.28
C GLY A 221 -5.20 6.39 -18.56
N PRO A 222 -6.47 6.02 -18.86
CA PRO A 222 -7.16 6.42 -20.05
C PRO A 222 -7.22 7.93 -20.23
#